data_04b3feb09dc2b6fa06b5afc846b64801
#
_entry.id   04b3feb09dc2b6fa06b5afc846b64801
#
_cell.length_a   1.000
_cell.length_b   1.000
_cell.length_c   1.000
_cell.angle_alpha   90.00
_cell.angle_beta   90.00
_cell.angle_gamma   90.00
#
_symmetry.space_group_name_H-M   'P 1'
#
loop_
_entity.id
_entity.type
_entity.pdbx_description
1 polymer ?
#
loop_
_entity_poly.entity_id
_entity_poly.type
_entity_poly.pdbx_seq_one_letter_code
_entity_poly.pdbx_strand_id
1 'polypeptide(L)'
;MATSELAARLQAAVIAAMKAKEKDRLGVLRMMQAAIKQVEVDTRKELTDADVQKILSSYAKKVKDTLAATAGSGRADLQAQAEAELAIVGEFLPAEIDDAQLEALVRQAIATSGAAAPADMGKVMKVAVPLTSGKADGARVSAMVKRLLAEPRPSGQ
;
A
#
# COMPACT_ATOMS: atom_id res chain seq x y z
N MET A 1 -9.50 -25.94 2.79
CA MET A 1 -9.24 -24.81 1.87
C MET A 1 -9.17 -23.54 2.68
N ALA A 2 -7.99 -22.96 2.79
CA ALA A 2 -7.82 -21.68 3.46
C ALA A 2 -8.20 -20.57 2.48
N THR A 3 -9.46 -20.29 2.37
CA THR A 3 -9.91 -19.11 1.63
C THR A 3 -9.53 -17.87 2.44
N SER A 4 -8.86 -16.93 1.81
CA SER A 4 -8.52 -15.66 2.45
C SER A 4 -9.77 -14.98 3.00
N GLU A 5 -9.76 -14.60 4.28
CA GLU A 5 -10.85 -13.84 4.89
C GLU A 5 -11.04 -12.50 4.20
N LEU A 6 -9.95 -11.89 3.78
CA LEU A 6 -9.97 -10.61 3.06
C LEU A 6 -10.65 -10.77 1.70
N ALA A 7 -10.38 -11.85 0.98
CA ALA A 7 -11.06 -12.17 -0.28
C ALA A 7 -12.55 -12.42 -0.05
N ALA A 8 -12.91 -13.12 1.04
CA ALA A 8 -14.31 -13.36 1.40
C ALA A 8 -15.05 -12.05 1.75
N ARG A 9 -14.40 -11.14 2.47
CA ARG A 9 -14.95 -9.81 2.76
C ARG A 9 -15.20 -9.01 1.48
N LEU A 10 -14.27 -9.10 0.54
CA LEU A 10 -14.41 -8.44 -0.76
C LEU A 10 -15.61 -9.02 -1.54
N GLN A 11 -15.75 -10.32 -1.56
CA GLN A 11 -16.89 -10.99 -2.18
C GLN A 11 -18.22 -10.55 -1.57
N ALA A 12 -18.29 -10.47 -0.24
CA ALA A 12 -19.47 -9.99 0.48
C ALA A 12 -19.80 -8.54 0.12
N ALA A 13 -18.78 -7.69 -0.01
CA ALA A 13 -18.95 -6.29 -0.41
C ALA A 13 -19.48 -6.16 -1.83
N VAL A 14 -19.03 -7.03 -2.76
CA VAL A 14 -19.56 -7.08 -4.13
C VAL A 14 -21.06 -7.40 -4.12
N ILE A 15 -21.45 -8.41 -3.37
CA ILE A 15 -22.86 -8.80 -3.25
C ILE A 15 -23.70 -7.65 -2.65
N ALA A 16 -23.19 -7.00 -1.61
CA ALA A 16 -23.86 -5.86 -0.99
C ALA A 16 -24.03 -4.68 -1.96
N ALA A 17 -22.99 -4.34 -2.70
CA ALA A 17 -23.03 -3.27 -3.70
C ALA A 17 -24.01 -3.58 -4.85
N MET A 18 -24.09 -4.85 -5.25
CA MET A 18 -25.09 -5.30 -6.24
C MET A 18 -26.51 -5.09 -5.73
N LYS A 19 -26.79 -5.49 -4.50
CA LYS A 19 -28.12 -5.34 -3.89
C LYS A 19 -28.50 -3.89 -3.71
N ALA A 20 -27.54 -3.04 -3.34
CA ALA A 20 -27.73 -1.62 -3.14
C ALA A 20 -27.74 -0.82 -4.46
N LYS A 21 -27.45 -1.46 -5.59
CA LYS A 21 -27.37 -0.83 -6.92
C LYS A 21 -26.31 0.29 -7.00
N GLU A 22 -25.25 0.16 -6.23
CA GLU A 22 -24.11 1.09 -6.20
C GLU A 22 -23.14 0.77 -7.34
N LYS A 23 -23.44 1.26 -8.53
CA LYS A 23 -22.72 0.90 -9.77
C LYS A 23 -21.24 1.24 -9.72
N ASP A 24 -20.87 2.43 -9.25
CA ASP A 24 -19.48 2.88 -9.22
C ASP A 24 -18.67 2.06 -8.21
N ARG A 25 -19.21 1.85 -7.02
CA ARG A 25 -18.60 1.01 -6.00
C ARG A 25 -18.45 -0.43 -6.49
N LEU A 26 -19.48 -0.98 -7.10
CA LEU A 26 -19.45 -2.33 -7.66
C LEU A 26 -18.35 -2.49 -8.72
N GLY A 27 -18.18 -1.49 -9.59
CA GLY A 27 -17.13 -1.49 -10.61
C GLY A 27 -15.75 -1.60 -10.01
N VAL A 28 -15.44 -0.82 -8.98
CA VAL A 28 -14.16 -0.85 -8.28
C VAL A 28 -13.94 -2.19 -7.59
N LEU A 29 -14.94 -2.69 -6.86
CA LEU A 29 -14.84 -3.98 -6.16
C LEU A 29 -14.59 -5.13 -7.13
N ARG A 30 -15.22 -5.11 -8.29
CA ARG A 30 -14.99 -6.12 -9.34
C ARG A 30 -13.59 -6.04 -9.93
N MET A 31 -13.04 -4.85 -10.10
CA MET A 31 -11.65 -4.69 -10.56
C MET A 31 -10.67 -5.24 -9.53
N MET A 32 -10.93 -5.03 -8.24
CA MET A 32 -10.14 -5.62 -7.17
C MET A 32 -10.20 -7.15 -7.20
N GLN A 33 -11.39 -7.72 -7.37
CA GLN A 33 -11.54 -9.18 -7.53
C GLN A 33 -10.81 -9.71 -8.75
N ALA A 34 -10.86 -9.00 -9.87
CA ALA A 34 -10.16 -9.38 -11.09
C ALA A 34 -8.65 -9.41 -10.88
N ALA A 35 -8.10 -8.43 -10.17
CA ALA A 35 -6.68 -8.38 -9.83
C ALA A 35 -6.26 -9.59 -8.98
N ILE A 36 -7.05 -9.96 -7.99
CA ILE A 36 -6.81 -11.14 -7.15
C ILE A 36 -6.90 -12.41 -8.00
N LYS A 37 -7.94 -12.54 -8.78
CA LYS A 37 -8.16 -13.72 -9.63
C LYS A 37 -7.04 -13.92 -10.64
N GLN A 38 -6.51 -12.83 -11.20
CA GLN A 38 -5.39 -12.91 -12.12
C GLN A 38 -4.17 -13.56 -11.47
N VAL A 39 -3.85 -13.15 -10.26
CA VAL A 39 -2.71 -13.72 -9.52
C VAL A 39 -2.95 -15.18 -9.15
N GLU A 40 -4.17 -15.56 -8.76
CA GLU A 40 -4.52 -16.97 -8.51
C GLU A 40 -4.27 -17.84 -9.75
N VAL A 41 -4.73 -17.37 -10.91
CA VAL A 41 -4.58 -18.08 -12.17
C VAL A 41 -3.10 -18.19 -12.57
N ASP A 42 -2.37 -17.10 -12.46
CA ASP A 42 -0.96 -17.03 -12.87
C ASP A 42 -0.06 -17.88 -11.97
N THR A 43 -0.32 -17.88 -10.67
CA THR A 43 0.50 -18.60 -9.70
C THR A 43 0.02 -20.04 -9.44
N ARG A 44 -1.23 -20.31 -9.77
CA ARG A 44 -1.91 -21.59 -9.48
C ARG A 44 -1.85 -21.98 -8.00
N LYS A 45 -1.89 -20.98 -7.13
CA LYS A 45 -1.83 -21.14 -5.68
C LYS A 45 -3.06 -20.56 -5.02
N GLU A 46 -3.44 -21.13 -3.90
CA GLU A 46 -4.38 -20.48 -3.01
C GLU A 46 -3.71 -19.29 -2.36
N LEU A 47 -4.39 -18.15 -2.38
CA LEU A 47 -3.84 -16.92 -1.86
C LEU A 47 -4.18 -16.75 -0.38
N THR A 48 -3.18 -16.37 0.41
CA THR A 48 -3.36 -16.01 1.82
C THR A 48 -3.85 -14.56 1.94
N ASP A 49 -4.27 -14.17 3.13
CA ASP A 49 -4.62 -12.76 3.41
C ASP A 49 -3.45 -11.81 3.12
N ALA A 50 -2.23 -12.24 3.45
CA ALA A 50 -1.03 -11.45 3.14
C ALA A 50 -0.83 -11.27 1.63
N ASP A 51 -1.10 -12.29 0.84
CA ASP A 51 -1.02 -12.21 -0.62
C ASP A 51 -2.07 -11.27 -1.19
N VAL A 52 -3.31 -11.41 -0.73
CA VAL A 52 -4.42 -10.53 -1.13
C VAL A 52 -4.12 -9.09 -0.76
N GLN A 53 -3.59 -8.85 0.44
CA GLN A 53 -3.20 -7.52 0.90
C GLN A 53 -2.14 -6.89 -0.01
N LYS A 54 -1.13 -7.67 -0.42
CA LYS A 54 -0.10 -7.19 -1.36
C LYS A 54 -0.69 -6.82 -2.72
N ILE A 55 -1.60 -7.63 -3.22
CA ILE A 55 -2.29 -7.38 -4.49
C ILE A 55 -3.08 -6.08 -4.42
N LEU A 56 -3.85 -5.89 -3.36
CA LEU A 56 -4.65 -4.68 -3.15
C LEU A 56 -3.77 -3.45 -2.91
N SER A 57 -2.65 -3.58 -2.21
CA SER A 57 -1.68 -2.51 -2.02
C SER A 57 -1.05 -2.08 -3.36
N SER A 58 -0.72 -3.03 -4.22
CA SER A 58 -0.21 -2.75 -5.58
C SER A 58 -1.27 -2.06 -6.43
N TYR A 59 -2.52 -2.48 -6.32
CA TYR A 59 -3.65 -1.84 -6.99
C TYR A 59 -3.79 -0.39 -6.54
N ALA A 60 -3.80 -0.14 -5.24
CA ALA A 60 -3.87 1.21 -4.67
C ALA A 60 -2.72 2.09 -5.14
N LYS A 61 -1.51 1.54 -5.23
CA LYS A 61 -0.34 2.26 -5.73
C LYS A 61 -0.52 2.70 -7.18
N LYS A 62 -1.04 1.83 -8.03
CA LYS A 62 -1.32 2.18 -9.44
C LYS A 62 -2.33 3.31 -9.55
N VAL A 63 -3.37 3.31 -8.70
CA VAL A 63 -4.37 4.38 -8.66
C VAL A 63 -3.74 5.69 -8.19
N LYS A 64 -2.89 5.64 -7.16
CA LYS A 64 -2.14 6.82 -6.68
C LYS A 64 -1.21 7.39 -7.76
N ASP A 65 -0.53 6.52 -8.51
CA ASP A 65 0.34 6.94 -9.60
C ASP A 65 -0.47 7.62 -10.72
N THR A 66 -1.63 7.09 -11.05
CA THR A 66 -2.56 7.70 -12.01
C THR A 66 -3.04 9.06 -11.52
N LEU A 67 -3.39 9.17 -10.24
CA LEU A 67 -3.83 10.43 -9.63
C LEU A 67 -2.72 11.48 -9.71
N ALA A 68 -1.48 11.11 -9.40
CA ALA A 68 -0.33 12.00 -9.49
C ALA A 68 -0.05 12.43 -10.94
N ALA A 69 -0.16 11.50 -11.89
CA ALA A 69 0.07 11.77 -13.31
C ALA A 69 -1.00 12.70 -13.92
N THR A 70 -2.23 12.66 -13.38
CA THR A 70 -3.34 13.51 -13.84
C THR A 70 -3.46 14.81 -13.05
N ALA A 71 -2.66 14.99 -12.01
CA ALA A 71 -2.63 16.25 -11.26
C ALA A 71 -2.21 17.40 -12.19
N GLY A 72 -2.98 18.47 -12.21
CA GLY A 72 -2.72 19.63 -13.08
C GLY A 72 -3.21 19.49 -14.51
N SER A 73 -3.80 18.34 -14.89
CA SER A 73 -4.39 18.15 -16.23
C SER A 73 -5.73 18.87 -16.45
N GLY A 74 -6.31 19.43 -15.37
CA GLY A 74 -7.64 20.03 -15.41
C GLY A 74 -8.80 19.03 -15.44
N ARG A 75 -8.51 17.74 -15.34
CA ARG A 75 -9.51 16.67 -15.35
C ARG A 75 -9.94 16.32 -13.92
N ALA A 76 -10.69 17.24 -13.30
CA ALA A 76 -11.22 17.06 -11.95
C ALA A 76 -12.12 15.81 -11.82
N ASP A 77 -12.78 15.41 -12.88
CA ASP A 77 -13.60 14.19 -12.95
C ASP A 77 -12.76 12.92 -12.73
N LEU A 78 -11.59 12.83 -13.38
CA LEU A 78 -10.68 11.69 -13.22
C LEU A 78 -10.04 11.66 -11.82
N GLN A 79 -9.72 12.82 -11.27
CA GLN A 79 -9.19 12.92 -9.91
C GLN A 79 -10.22 12.45 -8.87
N ALA A 80 -11.46 12.93 -8.97
CA ALA A 80 -12.54 12.53 -8.07
C ALA A 80 -12.79 11.02 -8.15
N GLN A 81 -12.77 10.46 -9.36
CA GLN A 81 -12.94 9.03 -9.56
C GLN A 81 -11.80 8.22 -8.92
N ALA A 82 -10.56 8.65 -9.11
CA ALA A 82 -9.39 7.98 -8.52
C ALA A 82 -9.39 8.08 -6.99
N GLU A 83 -9.77 9.21 -6.43
CA GLU A 83 -9.90 9.40 -4.99
C GLU A 83 -10.98 8.49 -4.39
N ALA A 84 -12.13 8.37 -5.05
CA ALA A 84 -13.21 7.48 -4.64
C ALA A 84 -12.75 6.01 -4.71
N GLU A 85 -12.01 5.65 -5.74
CA GLU A 85 -11.44 4.31 -5.92
C GLU A 85 -10.45 3.98 -4.79
N LEU A 86 -9.55 4.91 -4.45
CA LEU A 86 -8.61 4.75 -3.32
C LEU A 86 -9.34 4.57 -1.99
N ALA A 87 -10.42 5.32 -1.77
CA ALA A 87 -11.21 5.19 -0.54
C ALA A 87 -11.81 3.79 -0.41
N ILE A 88 -12.31 3.23 -1.50
CA ILE A 88 -12.90 1.87 -1.53
C ILE A 88 -11.81 0.82 -1.27
N VAL A 89 -10.68 0.91 -1.95
CA VAL A 89 -9.55 -0.03 -1.74
C VAL A 89 -9.05 0.06 -0.29
N GLY A 90 -8.99 1.25 0.28
CA GLY A 90 -8.57 1.49 1.66
C GLY A 90 -9.43 0.79 2.71
N GLU A 91 -10.69 0.48 2.40
CA GLU A 91 -11.57 -0.28 3.31
C GLU A 91 -11.08 -1.71 3.54
N PHE A 92 -10.29 -2.26 2.62
CA PHE A 92 -9.77 -3.63 2.66
C PHE A 92 -8.29 -3.71 3.06
N LEU A 93 -7.64 -2.57 3.23
CA LEU A 93 -6.26 -2.49 3.66
C LEU A 93 -6.19 -2.04 5.12
N PRO A 94 -5.17 -2.50 5.89
CA PRO A 94 -4.96 -1.97 7.22
C PRO A 94 -4.67 -0.47 7.14
N ALA A 95 -5.06 0.26 8.18
CA ALA A 95 -4.75 1.68 8.28
C ALA A 95 -3.23 1.88 8.22
N GLU A 96 -2.78 2.81 7.41
CA GLU A 96 -1.37 3.18 7.39
C GLU A 96 -1.00 3.85 8.72
N ILE A 97 0.22 3.59 9.19
CA ILE A 97 0.74 4.22 10.39
C ILE A 97 1.03 5.70 10.13
N ASP A 98 0.98 6.50 11.21
CA ASP A 98 1.33 7.92 11.12
C ASP A 98 2.85 8.13 10.95
N ASP A 99 3.25 9.37 10.70
CA ASP A 99 4.66 9.71 10.47
C ASP A 99 5.54 9.45 11.69
N ALA A 100 5.01 9.63 12.91
CA ALA A 100 5.76 9.36 14.14
C ALA A 100 6.05 7.86 14.30
N GLN A 101 5.07 7.02 14.02
CA GLN A 101 5.23 5.55 14.05
C GLN A 101 6.17 5.07 12.95
N LEU A 102 6.05 5.64 11.76
CA LEU A 102 6.94 5.34 10.63
C LEU A 102 8.38 5.73 10.97
N GLU A 103 8.58 6.91 11.53
CA GLU A 103 9.90 7.39 11.95
C GLU A 103 10.55 6.43 12.95
N ALA A 104 9.78 5.97 13.95
CA ALA A 104 10.28 5.01 14.94
C ALA A 104 10.76 3.71 14.29
N LEU A 105 9.99 3.16 13.35
CA LEU A 105 10.36 1.94 12.62
C LEU A 105 11.58 2.15 11.73
N VAL A 106 11.67 3.27 11.06
CA VAL A 106 12.83 3.59 10.20
C VAL A 106 14.09 3.82 11.04
N ARG A 107 13.99 4.50 12.18
CA ARG A 107 15.13 4.65 13.10
C ARG A 107 15.62 3.28 13.62
N GLN A 108 14.69 2.38 13.92
CA GLN A 108 15.01 1.00 14.28
C GLN A 108 15.75 0.29 13.14
N ALA A 109 15.29 0.45 11.90
CA ALA A 109 15.93 -0.13 10.73
C ALA A 109 17.34 0.43 10.51
N ILE A 110 17.54 1.73 10.71
CA ILE A 110 18.86 2.37 10.62
C ILE A 110 19.81 1.78 11.68
N ALA A 111 19.34 1.67 12.91
CA ALA A 111 20.15 1.08 13.99
C ALA A 111 20.51 -0.38 13.71
N THR A 112 19.54 -1.18 13.27
CA THR A 112 19.74 -2.60 12.96
C THR A 112 20.70 -2.81 11.78
N SER A 113 20.61 -1.96 10.75
CA SER A 113 21.46 -2.06 9.56
C SER A 113 22.88 -1.55 9.76
N GLY A 114 23.12 -0.79 10.82
CA GLY A 114 24.40 -0.13 11.06
C GLY A 114 24.70 1.03 10.11
N ALA A 115 23.69 1.54 9.40
CA ALA A 115 23.85 2.62 8.45
C ALA A 115 24.29 3.92 9.13
N ALA A 116 25.20 4.65 8.51
CA ALA A 116 25.78 5.89 9.04
C ALA A 116 25.65 7.09 8.11
N ALA A 117 25.41 6.87 6.82
CA ALA A 117 25.44 7.90 5.79
C ALA A 117 24.32 7.71 4.76
N PRO A 118 23.95 8.75 4.01
CA PRO A 118 22.95 8.64 2.93
C PRO A 118 23.28 7.55 1.90
N ALA A 119 24.54 7.25 1.67
CA ALA A 119 24.98 6.19 0.78
C ALA A 119 24.54 4.78 1.25
N ASP A 120 24.20 4.62 2.53
CA ASP A 120 23.78 3.36 3.12
C ASP A 120 22.27 3.10 2.98
N MET A 121 21.57 3.92 2.21
CA MET A 121 20.12 3.81 2.03
C MET A 121 19.67 2.40 1.63
N GLY A 122 20.41 1.73 0.75
CA GLY A 122 20.10 0.36 0.33
C GLY A 122 20.11 -0.64 1.48
N LYS A 123 21.05 -0.49 2.43
CA LYS A 123 21.10 -1.32 3.63
C LYS A 123 19.89 -1.11 4.53
N VAL A 124 19.51 0.15 4.73
CA VAL A 124 18.34 0.51 5.55
C VAL A 124 17.07 -0.03 4.92
N MET A 125 16.92 0.12 3.61
CA MET A 125 15.72 -0.34 2.91
C MET A 125 15.52 -1.85 3.02
N LYS A 126 16.58 -2.64 3.02
CA LYS A 126 16.50 -4.10 3.22
C LYS A 126 15.88 -4.46 4.57
N VAL A 127 16.11 -3.66 5.59
CA VAL A 127 15.54 -3.86 6.94
C VAL A 127 14.20 -3.17 7.07
N ALA A 128 14.05 -1.97 6.55
CA ALA A 128 12.84 -1.16 6.68
C ALA A 128 11.65 -1.74 5.91
N VAL A 129 11.84 -2.28 4.72
CA VAL A 129 10.76 -2.82 3.89
C VAL A 129 9.97 -3.92 4.62
N PRO A 130 10.61 -4.96 5.20
CA PRO A 130 9.86 -5.95 5.98
C PRO A 130 9.13 -5.38 7.20
N LEU A 131 9.74 -4.41 7.89
CA LEU A 131 9.14 -3.79 9.08
C LEU A 131 7.92 -2.93 8.77
N THR A 132 7.87 -2.34 7.60
CA THR A 132 6.82 -1.41 7.20
C THR A 132 5.84 -1.99 6.19
N SER A 133 6.03 -3.25 5.81
CA SER A 133 5.16 -3.94 4.85
C SER A 133 3.70 -3.94 5.34
N GLY A 134 2.79 -3.43 4.51
CA GLY A 134 1.39 -3.30 4.85
C GLY A 134 1.05 -2.16 5.82
N LYS A 135 2.04 -1.41 6.32
CA LYS A 135 1.86 -0.31 7.29
C LYS A 135 2.09 1.05 6.68
N ALA A 136 2.96 1.14 5.70
CA ALA A 136 3.26 2.39 5.00
C ALA A 136 3.63 2.11 3.54
N ASP A 137 3.34 3.08 2.68
CA ASP A 137 3.70 3.10 1.28
C ASP A 137 5.23 3.12 1.13
N GLY A 138 5.76 2.37 0.17
CA GLY A 138 7.20 2.34 -0.11
C GLY A 138 7.81 3.71 -0.39
N ALA A 139 7.07 4.62 -1.03
CA ALA A 139 7.52 5.99 -1.27
C ALA A 139 7.68 6.78 0.05
N ARG A 140 6.75 6.61 1.00
CA ARG A 140 6.84 7.22 2.34
C ARG A 140 8.04 6.67 3.11
N VAL A 141 8.26 5.36 3.05
CA VAL A 141 9.38 4.71 3.72
C VAL A 141 10.70 5.24 3.16
N SER A 142 10.85 5.26 1.85
CA SER A 142 12.03 5.76 1.16
C SER A 142 12.32 7.23 1.50
N ALA A 143 11.31 8.09 1.46
CA ALA A 143 11.43 9.50 1.83
C ALA A 143 11.86 9.69 3.29
N MET A 144 11.30 8.89 4.21
CA MET A 144 11.66 8.92 5.63
C MET A 144 13.10 8.47 5.85
N VAL A 145 13.52 7.38 5.21
CA VAL A 145 14.89 6.88 5.28
C VAL A 145 15.87 7.95 4.81
N LYS A 146 15.61 8.55 3.67
CA LYS A 146 16.44 9.60 3.10
C LYS A 146 16.56 10.81 4.04
N ARG A 147 15.44 11.26 4.62
CA ARG A 147 15.42 12.38 5.57
C ARG A 147 16.25 12.06 6.82
N LEU A 148 16.04 10.88 7.42
CA LEU A 148 16.71 10.50 8.66
C LEU A 148 18.21 10.27 8.49
N LEU A 149 18.63 9.71 7.36
CA LEU A 149 20.05 9.54 7.04
C LEU A 149 20.76 10.87 6.77
N ALA A 150 20.04 11.88 6.33
CA ALA A 150 20.57 13.22 6.09
C ALA A 150 20.64 14.07 7.36
N GLU A 151 19.98 13.67 8.46
CA GLU A 151 20.06 14.39 9.74
C GLU A 151 21.46 14.32 10.32
N PRO A 152 22.03 15.44 10.82
CA PRO A 152 23.31 15.40 11.49
C PRO A 152 23.20 14.59 12.78
N ARG A 153 24.08 13.61 12.96
CA ARG A 153 24.14 12.84 14.20
C ARG A 153 24.86 13.66 15.27
N PRO A 154 24.38 13.62 16.52
CA PRO A 154 25.14 14.23 17.60
C PRO A 154 26.51 13.58 17.69
N SER A 155 27.56 14.39 17.68
CA SER A 155 28.93 13.93 17.85
C SER A 155 29.10 13.27 19.23
N GLY A 156 29.59 12.02 19.26
CA GLY A 156 29.89 11.31 20.50
C GLY A 156 28.94 10.16 20.86
N GLN A 157 28.12 9.72 19.94
CA GLN A 157 27.33 8.48 20.11
C GLN A 157 27.71 7.43 19.09
#